data_22473afe296582a097d4232514119014
#
_entry.id   22473afe296582a097d4232514119014
#
_cell.length_a   1.000
_cell.length_b   1.000
_cell.length_c   1.000
_cell.angle_alpha   90.00
_cell.angle_beta   90.00
_cell.angle_gamma   90.00
#
_symmetry.space_group_name_H-M   'P 1'
#
loop_
_entity.id
_entity.type
_entity.pdbx_description
1 polymer ?
#
loop_
_entity_poly.entity_id
_entity_poly.type
_entity_poly.pdbx_seq_one_letter_code
_entity_poly.pdbx_strand_id
1 'polypeptide(L)'
;MDKNILCIGGGISIDREWRKYQDLKRLEQYSFYHKCTIEEAKKQMPLSYWEDEQVKYHSKINEHIDIICSHSAPSFCYPFTKGDIVLRYAENDETLLQDIEIERATLDKIYDDYKNTITHWYYGHYHSSMMHMINGCMFRLLDIEEICRHVSDDNNFE
;
A
#
# COMPACT_ATOMS: atom_id res chain seq x y z
N MET A 1 -21.91 3.09 -17.76
CA MET A 1 -20.84 2.25 -18.36
C MET A 1 -20.11 1.55 -17.24
N ASP A 2 -19.70 0.30 -17.47
CA ASP A 2 -18.88 -0.42 -16.50
C ASP A 2 -17.48 0.21 -16.46
N LYS A 3 -16.90 0.33 -15.24
CA LYS A 3 -15.56 0.86 -15.03
C LYS A 3 -14.58 -0.26 -14.79
N ASN A 4 -13.42 -0.21 -15.44
CA ASN A 4 -12.32 -1.14 -15.21
C ASN A 4 -11.45 -0.63 -14.07
N ILE A 5 -11.29 -1.47 -13.04
CA ILE A 5 -10.54 -1.12 -11.83
C ILE A 5 -9.28 -2.00 -11.77
N LEU A 6 -8.11 -1.37 -11.67
CA LEU A 6 -6.87 -2.05 -11.38
C LEU A 6 -6.61 -2.01 -9.87
N CYS A 7 -6.54 -3.18 -9.24
CA CYS A 7 -6.18 -3.30 -7.84
C CYS A 7 -4.70 -3.69 -7.70
N ILE A 8 -3.95 -2.95 -6.91
CA ILE A 8 -2.52 -3.14 -6.65
C ILE A 8 -2.35 -3.44 -5.17
N GLY A 9 -1.89 -4.64 -4.87
CA GLY A 9 -1.53 -5.03 -3.51
C GLY A 9 -0.10 -4.61 -3.14
N GLY A 10 0.20 -4.71 -1.86
CA GLY A 10 1.50 -4.39 -1.30
C GLY A 10 1.62 -2.96 -0.77
N GLY A 11 2.56 -2.78 0.14
CA GLY A 11 2.87 -1.50 0.76
C GLY A 11 3.87 -1.71 1.89
N ILE A 12 5.00 -1.00 1.86
CA ILE A 12 6.07 -1.15 2.85
C ILE A 12 5.63 -0.63 4.22
N SER A 13 5.54 -1.52 5.20
CA SER A 13 5.27 -1.14 6.59
C SER A 13 6.50 -0.50 7.21
N ILE A 14 6.40 0.76 7.65
CA ILE A 14 7.53 1.47 8.28
C ILE A 14 7.95 0.88 9.62
N ASP A 15 7.06 0.18 10.30
CA ASP A 15 7.26 -0.47 11.60
C ASP A 15 7.57 -1.98 11.48
N ARG A 16 8.00 -2.44 10.30
CA ARG A 16 8.19 -3.87 9.99
C ARG A 16 9.17 -4.58 10.94
N GLU A 17 10.28 -3.94 11.35
CA GLU A 17 11.22 -4.55 12.29
C GLU A 17 10.61 -4.71 13.68
N TRP A 18 9.80 -3.74 14.11
CA TRP A 18 9.06 -3.88 15.37
C TRP A 18 8.02 -5.01 15.29
N ARG A 19 7.29 -5.14 14.17
CA ARG A 19 6.33 -6.24 13.93
C ARG A 19 7.01 -7.60 13.95
N LYS A 20 8.12 -7.76 13.24
CA LYS A 20 8.93 -9.00 13.24
C LYS A 20 9.34 -9.39 14.67
N TYR A 21 9.82 -8.42 15.45
CA TYR A 21 10.20 -8.65 16.83
C TYR A 21 9.00 -9.09 17.70
N GLN A 22 7.85 -8.46 17.57
CA GLN A 22 6.63 -8.84 18.29
C GLN A 22 6.14 -10.23 17.88
N ASP A 23 6.15 -10.53 16.58
CA ASP A 23 5.76 -11.86 16.08
C ASP A 23 6.69 -12.95 16.61
N LEU A 24 8.01 -12.72 16.61
CA LEU A 24 8.96 -13.65 17.17
C LEU A 24 8.67 -13.96 18.66
N LYS A 25 8.45 -12.92 19.46
CA LYS A 25 8.07 -13.11 20.88
C LYS A 25 6.78 -13.90 21.05
N ARG A 26 5.76 -13.63 20.25
CA ARG A 26 4.49 -14.37 20.30
C ARG A 26 4.70 -15.83 19.91
N LEU A 27 5.50 -16.10 18.89
CA LEU A 27 5.84 -17.45 18.44
C LEU A 27 6.64 -18.22 19.49
N GLU A 28 7.63 -17.60 20.15
CA GLU A 28 8.38 -18.19 21.25
C GLU A 28 7.48 -18.55 22.42
N GLN A 29 6.58 -17.66 22.80
CA GLN A 29 5.62 -17.90 23.87
C GLN A 29 4.67 -19.05 23.52
N TYR A 30 4.12 -19.07 22.30
CA TYR A 30 3.25 -20.14 21.82
C TYR A 30 3.99 -21.49 21.81
N SER A 31 5.20 -21.51 21.25
CA SER A 31 6.07 -22.70 21.19
C SER A 31 6.33 -23.28 22.59
N PHE A 32 6.63 -22.43 23.56
CA PHE A 32 6.86 -22.83 24.95
C PHE A 32 5.62 -23.48 25.58
N TYR A 33 4.44 -22.85 25.44
CA TYR A 33 3.20 -23.38 26.06
C TYR A 33 2.71 -24.66 25.37
N HIS A 34 2.85 -24.77 24.07
CA HIS A 34 2.34 -25.91 23.27
C HIS A 34 3.40 -27.00 23.04
N LYS A 35 4.63 -26.82 23.54
CA LYS A 35 5.75 -27.76 23.40
C LYS A 35 6.01 -28.14 21.93
N CYS A 36 5.92 -27.17 21.05
CA CYS A 36 6.14 -27.31 19.60
C CYS A 36 7.32 -26.43 19.14
N THR A 37 7.80 -26.63 17.93
CA THR A 37 8.84 -25.80 17.34
C THR A 37 8.29 -24.44 16.88
N ILE A 38 9.16 -23.44 16.68
CA ILE A 38 8.79 -22.14 16.10
C ILE A 38 8.15 -22.30 14.71
N GLU A 39 8.66 -23.21 13.89
CA GLU A 39 8.11 -23.50 12.57
C GLU A 39 6.69 -24.10 12.62
N GLU A 40 6.40 -24.91 13.60
CA GLU A 40 5.05 -25.39 13.86
C GLU A 40 4.13 -24.30 14.39
N ALA A 41 4.64 -23.43 15.27
CA ALA A 41 3.91 -22.26 15.77
C ALA A 41 3.52 -21.30 14.65
N LYS A 42 4.41 -21.01 13.69
CA LYS A 42 4.14 -20.17 12.51
C LYS A 42 2.96 -20.68 11.67
N LYS A 43 2.73 -21.99 11.62
CA LYS A 43 1.60 -22.57 10.88
C LYS A 43 0.25 -22.38 11.59
N GLN A 44 0.28 -22.11 12.88
CA GLN A 44 -0.92 -22.01 13.73
C GLN A 44 -1.28 -20.56 14.11
N MET A 45 -0.30 -19.66 14.01
CA MET A 45 -0.50 -18.26 14.40
C MET A 45 -0.38 -17.33 13.22
N PRO A 46 -1.33 -16.38 13.06
CA PRO A 46 -1.20 -15.33 12.05
C PRO A 46 -0.04 -14.41 12.42
N LEU A 47 0.81 -14.11 11.45
CA LEU A 47 1.85 -13.10 11.57
C LEU A 47 1.27 -11.72 11.30
N SER A 48 1.87 -10.69 11.91
CA SER A 48 1.49 -9.28 11.70
C SER A 48 2.31 -8.60 10.60
N TYR A 49 3.33 -9.29 10.09
CA TYR A 49 4.19 -8.85 9.00
C TYR A 49 4.39 -9.97 7.97
N TRP A 50 4.37 -9.59 6.70
CA TRP A 50 4.67 -10.48 5.56
C TRP A 50 5.91 -9.95 4.83
N GLU A 51 6.90 -10.82 4.59
CA GLU A 51 8.16 -10.44 3.94
C GLU A 51 7.97 -10.02 2.46
N ASP A 52 6.82 -10.31 1.86
CA ASP A 52 6.48 -9.99 0.48
C ASP A 52 5.50 -8.82 0.33
N GLU A 53 5.46 -7.90 1.29
CA GLU A 53 4.60 -6.69 1.27
C GLU A 53 4.91 -5.72 0.11
N GLN A 54 5.96 -5.96 -0.66
CA GLN A 54 6.37 -5.07 -1.74
C GLN A 54 5.39 -5.07 -2.91
N VAL A 55 5.18 -3.89 -3.49
CA VAL A 55 4.45 -3.74 -4.75
C VAL A 55 5.22 -4.43 -5.88
N LYS A 56 4.56 -5.35 -6.59
CA LYS A 56 5.13 -6.06 -7.74
C LYS A 56 4.42 -5.60 -9.02
N TYR A 57 5.18 -5.07 -9.96
CA TYR A 57 4.67 -4.65 -11.26
C TYR A 57 5.62 -5.12 -12.36
N HIS A 58 5.09 -5.89 -13.30
CA HIS A 58 5.89 -6.42 -14.41
C HIS A 58 5.73 -5.59 -15.68
N SER A 59 4.49 -5.36 -16.11
CA SER A 59 4.21 -4.63 -17.33
C SER A 59 2.76 -4.15 -17.36
N LYS A 60 2.50 -3.17 -18.23
CA LYS A 60 1.15 -2.71 -18.55
C LYS A 60 0.31 -3.85 -19.11
N ILE A 61 -0.92 -4.02 -18.62
CA ILE A 61 -1.93 -4.86 -19.24
C ILE A 61 -2.60 -4.10 -20.39
N ASN A 62 -2.98 -4.82 -21.46
CA ASN A 62 -3.57 -4.21 -22.66
C ASN A 62 -5.08 -3.89 -22.52
N GLU A 63 -5.51 -3.60 -21.29
CA GLU A 63 -6.89 -3.24 -21.00
C GLU A 63 -6.99 -1.75 -20.68
N HIS A 64 -8.14 -1.16 -21.02
CA HIS A 64 -8.46 0.20 -20.60
C HIS A 64 -8.74 0.19 -19.10
N ILE A 65 -8.01 1.01 -18.33
CA ILE A 65 -8.20 1.16 -16.89
C ILE A 65 -8.73 2.56 -16.61
N ASP A 66 -9.83 2.64 -15.86
CA ASP A 66 -10.47 3.89 -15.47
C ASP A 66 -10.06 4.32 -14.05
N ILE A 67 -9.87 3.35 -13.17
CA ILE A 67 -9.64 3.58 -11.74
C ILE A 67 -8.51 2.69 -11.25
N ILE A 68 -7.64 3.23 -10.40
CA ILE A 68 -6.63 2.45 -9.66
C ILE A 68 -6.96 2.47 -8.17
N CYS A 69 -6.86 1.30 -7.53
CA CYS A 69 -6.90 1.15 -6.09
C CYS A 69 -5.60 0.49 -5.63
N SER A 70 -4.87 1.15 -4.74
CA SER A 70 -3.61 0.64 -4.19
C SER A 70 -3.55 0.80 -2.68
N HIS A 71 -2.61 0.12 -2.01
CA HIS A 71 -2.37 0.35 -0.59
C HIS A 71 -1.52 1.61 -0.38
N SER A 72 -0.43 1.77 -1.13
CA SER A 72 0.43 2.95 -1.15
C SER A 72 0.17 3.79 -2.43
N ALA A 73 0.91 4.88 -2.63
CA ALA A 73 0.69 5.81 -3.75
C ALA A 73 2.00 6.25 -4.43
N PRO A 74 1.93 6.81 -5.65
CA PRO A 74 3.08 7.39 -6.36
C PRO A 74 3.86 8.43 -5.53
N SER A 75 5.12 8.67 -5.87
CA SER A 75 6.05 9.51 -5.12
C SER A 75 5.60 10.98 -5.01
N PHE A 76 4.83 11.46 -5.96
CA PHE A 76 4.28 12.81 -5.99
C PHE A 76 2.98 12.98 -5.19
N CYS A 77 2.47 11.88 -4.58
CA CYS A 77 1.32 11.92 -3.68
C CYS A 77 1.75 12.05 -2.22
N TYR A 78 0.87 12.65 -1.40
CA TYR A 78 1.05 12.64 0.06
C TYR A 78 0.99 11.19 0.63
N PRO A 79 1.76 10.89 1.68
CA PRO A 79 2.80 11.68 2.31
C PRO A 79 4.10 11.62 1.50
N PHE A 80 4.89 12.69 1.56
CA PHE A 80 6.22 12.68 0.99
C PHE A 80 7.14 11.80 1.84
N THR A 81 7.98 11.00 1.20
CA THR A 81 8.74 9.87 1.75
C THR A 81 9.74 10.18 2.89
N LYS A 82 9.94 11.44 3.23
CA LYS A 82 10.96 11.88 4.20
C LYS A 82 10.36 12.59 5.42
N GLY A 83 9.24 12.06 5.95
CA GLY A 83 8.70 12.56 7.21
C GLY A 83 9.51 12.05 8.41
N ASP A 84 9.52 12.83 9.51
CA ASP A 84 10.27 12.53 10.74
C ASP A 84 9.98 11.14 11.31
N ILE A 85 8.75 10.65 11.14
CA ILE A 85 8.36 9.32 11.61
C ILE A 85 9.08 8.21 10.84
N VAL A 86 9.19 8.33 9.52
CA VAL A 86 9.88 7.35 8.66
C VAL A 86 11.37 7.31 9.00
N LEU A 87 11.99 8.47 9.15
CA LEU A 87 13.41 8.58 9.52
C LEU A 87 13.69 7.93 10.87
N ARG A 88 12.78 8.06 11.84
CA ARG A 88 12.92 7.44 13.16
C ARG A 88 12.85 5.90 13.10
N TYR A 89 12.01 5.34 12.24
CA TYR A 89 11.98 3.88 12.01
C TYR A 89 13.21 3.40 11.24
N ALA A 90 13.73 4.21 10.31
CA ALA A 90 14.93 3.89 9.54
C ALA A 90 16.20 3.80 10.39
N GLU A 91 16.25 4.36 11.61
CA GLU A 91 17.35 4.16 12.56
C GLU A 91 17.55 2.68 12.92
N ASN A 92 16.52 1.87 12.84
CA ASN A 92 16.54 0.44 13.16
C ASN A 92 16.31 -0.47 11.95
N ASP A 93 16.24 0.11 10.75
CA ASP A 93 15.98 -0.62 9.50
C ASP A 93 16.75 0.02 8.36
N GLU A 94 17.95 -0.49 8.09
CA GLU A 94 18.90 0.07 7.14
C GLU A 94 18.37 0.13 5.70
N THR A 95 17.42 -0.74 5.32
CA THR A 95 16.90 -0.81 3.95
C THR A 95 15.56 -0.08 3.79
N LEU A 96 14.92 0.37 4.88
CA LEU A 96 13.58 0.94 4.85
C LEU A 96 13.42 2.08 3.83
N LEU A 97 14.33 3.05 3.85
CA LEU A 97 14.25 4.21 2.95
C LEU A 97 14.38 3.81 1.49
N GLN A 98 15.30 2.90 1.21
CA GLN A 98 15.51 2.38 -0.14
C GLN A 98 14.29 1.60 -0.64
N ASP A 99 13.73 0.75 0.21
CA ASP A 99 12.56 -0.07 -0.13
C ASP A 99 11.33 0.82 -0.41
N ILE A 100 11.11 1.88 0.39
CA ILE A 100 10.05 2.86 0.15
C ILE A 100 10.28 3.60 -1.18
N GLU A 101 11.51 3.98 -1.50
CA GLU A 101 11.84 4.64 -2.77
C GLU A 101 11.56 3.72 -3.97
N ILE A 102 11.93 2.45 -3.87
CA ILE A 102 11.65 1.43 -4.91
C ILE A 102 10.14 1.23 -5.08
N GLU A 103 9.40 1.14 -3.98
CA GLU A 103 7.93 1.02 -4.03
C GLU A 103 7.30 2.21 -4.75
N ARG A 104 7.68 3.43 -4.34
CA ARG A 104 7.17 4.67 -4.94
C ARG A 104 7.50 4.76 -6.43
N ALA A 105 8.74 4.45 -6.82
CA ALA A 105 9.14 4.42 -8.23
C ALA A 105 8.35 3.38 -9.04
N THR A 106 7.98 2.25 -8.42
CA THR A 106 7.11 1.25 -9.05
C THR A 106 5.72 1.80 -9.30
N LEU A 107 5.14 2.52 -8.33
CA LEU A 107 3.83 3.16 -8.46
C LEU A 107 3.86 4.34 -9.44
N ASP A 108 4.96 5.10 -9.52
CA ASP A 108 5.18 6.12 -10.54
C ASP A 108 5.14 5.52 -11.95
N LYS A 109 5.79 4.37 -12.15
CA LYS A 109 5.75 3.65 -13.42
C LYS A 109 4.33 3.19 -13.78
N ILE A 110 3.57 2.68 -12.81
CA ILE A 110 2.17 2.31 -13.03
C ILE A 110 1.35 3.55 -13.42
N TYR A 111 1.55 4.68 -12.75
CA TYR A 111 0.90 5.92 -13.13
C TYR A 111 1.24 6.32 -14.57
N ASP A 112 2.52 6.28 -14.94
CA ASP A 112 2.94 6.64 -16.30
C ASP A 112 2.30 5.76 -17.38
N ASP A 113 2.10 4.48 -17.09
CA ASP A 113 1.47 3.53 -18.00
C ASP A 113 -0.04 3.80 -18.21
N TYR A 114 -0.73 4.37 -17.21
CA TYR A 114 -2.19 4.53 -17.24
C TYR A 114 -2.68 5.98 -17.14
N LYS A 115 -1.82 6.98 -16.98
CA LYS A 115 -2.18 8.40 -16.76
C LYS A 115 -3.11 9.03 -17.80
N ASN A 116 -3.16 8.47 -19.00
CA ASN A 116 -4.03 8.97 -20.07
C ASN A 116 -5.44 8.36 -20.05
N THR A 117 -5.69 7.37 -19.21
CA THR A 117 -6.97 6.65 -19.14
C THR A 117 -7.63 6.74 -17.78
N ILE A 118 -6.84 6.79 -16.70
CA ILE A 118 -7.37 6.83 -15.35
C ILE A 118 -7.94 8.21 -14.99
N THR A 119 -9.07 8.18 -14.32
CA THR A 119 -9.71 9.38 -13.76
C THR A 119 -9.56 9.46 -12.24
N HIS A 120 -9.36 8.31 -11.58
CA HIS A 120 -9.28 8.23 -10.12
C HIS A 120 -8.21 7.25 -9.68
N TRP A 121 -7.51 7.61 -8.60
CA TRP A 121 -6.59 6.74 -7.88
C TRP A 121 -6.90 6.79 -6.39
N TYR A 122 -7.39 5.70 -5.83
CA TYR A 122 -7.67 5.53 -4.41
C TYR A 122 -6.52 4.81 -3.73
N TYR A 123 -6.10 5.31 -2.56
CA TYR A 123 -5.04 4.69 -1.77
C TYR A 123 -5.27 4.88 -0.28
N GLY A 124 -4.62 4.08 0.56
CA GLY A 124 -4.71 4.11 2.03
C GLY A 124 -3.35 4.23 2.69
N HIS A 125 -3.06 3.34 3.65
CA HIS A 125 -1.79 3.14 4.35
C HIS A 125 -1.40 4.25 5.34
N TYR A 126 -1.68 5.51 5.07
CA TYR A 126 -1.09 6.66 5.77
C TYR A 126 -2.00 7.28 6.83
N HIS A 127 -3.11 6.63 7.15
CA HIS A 127 -4.03 7.03 8.22
C HIS A 127 -4.37 8.52 8.18
N SER A 128 -4.78 8.99 7.03
CA SER A 128 -5.16 10.37 6.77
C SER A 128 -6.17 10.45 5.63
N SER A 129 -6.94 11.51 5.58
CA SER A 129 -7.93 11.74 4.53
C SER A 129 -7.53 12.97 3.72
N MET A 130 -7.22 12.78 2.44
CA MET A 130 -6.82 13.85 1.53
C MET A 130 -7.29 13.61 0.11
N MET A 131 -7.47 14.68 -0.64
CA MET A 131 -7.82 14.63 -2.06
C MET A 131 -6.98 15.65 -2.84
N HIS A 132 -6.42 15.21 -3.97
CA HIS A 132 -5.65 16.05 -4.87
C HIS A 132 -6.03 15.77 -6.32
N MET A 133 -6.09 16.82 -7.12
CA MET A 133 -6.19 16.71 -8.58
C MET A 133 -4.80 16.87 -9.20
N ILE A 134 -4.33 15.86 -9.91
CA ILE A 134 -3.02 15.87 -10.58
C ILE A 134 -3.23 15.43 -12.03
N ASN A 135 -2.92 16.29 -12.98
CA ASN A 135 -3.05 16.02 -14.41
C ASN A 135 -4.42 15.44 -14.83
N GLY A 136 -5.51 15.93 -14.23
CA GLY A 136 -6.87 15.48 -14.53
C GLY A 136 -7.30 14.17 -13.84
N CYS A 137 -6.41 13.53 -13.08
CA CYS A 137 -6.72 12.39 -12.23
C CYS A 137 -6.93 12.81 -10.78
N MET A 138 -7.99 12.33 -10.15
CA MET A 138 -8.25 12.54 -8.72
C MET A 138 -7.53 11.47 -7.90
N PHE A 139 -6.58 11.90 -7.06
CA PHE A 139 -5.93 11.07 -6.05
C PHE A 139 -6.62 11.23 -4.70
N ARG A 140 -7.15 10.13 -4.17
CA ARG A 140 -7.90 10.09 -2.91
C ARG A 140 -7.22 9.18 -1.91
N LEU A 141 -6.63 9.77 -0.86
CA LEU A 141 -6.16 9.05 0.32
C LEU A 141 -7.34 8.83 1.26
N LEU A 142 -7.53 7.60 1.71
CA LEU A 142 -8.58 7.20 2.65
C LEU A 142 -7.95 6.91 4.02
N ASP A 143 -8.58 7.47 5.06
CA ASP A 143 -8.23 7.19 6.46
C ASP A 143 -8.74 5.81 6.89
N ILE A 144 -8.36 5.38 8.11
CA ILE A 144 -8.84 4.13 8.72
C ILE A 144 -10.38 4.21 8.84
N GLU A 145 -11.04 3.13 8.40
CA GLU A 145 -12.51 3.00 8.42
C GLU A 145 -13.27 4.04 7.55
N GLU A 146 -12.57 4.85 6.76
CA GLU A 146 -13.19 5.76 5.83
C GLU A 146 -13.80 5.01 4.64
N ILE A 147 -15.06 5.33 4.31
CA ILE A 147 -15.77 4.80 3.16
C ILE A 147 -15.94 5.92 2.13
N CYS A 148 -15.44 5.70 0.93
CA CYS A 148 -15.64 6.60 -0.21
C CYS A 148 -16.52 5.94 -1.26
N ARG A 149 -17.61 6.62 -1.64
CA ARG A 149 -18.45 6.18 -2.76
C ARG A 149 -17.93 6.82 -4.05
N HIS A 150 -17.56 6.00 -5.01
CA HIS A 150 -17.30 6.47 -6.37
C HIS A 150 -18.63 6.79 -7.06
N VAL A 151 -18.79 8.04 -7.50
CA VAL A 151 -19.94 8.46 -8.32
C VAL A 151 -19.42 8.67 -9.73
N SER A 152 -19.87 7.84 -10.67
CA SER A 152 -19.60 8.07 -12.09
C SER A 152 -20.37 9.32 -12.54
N ASP A 153 -19.72 10.20 -13.30
CA ASP A 153 -20.32 11.43 -13.84
C ASP A 153 -21.35 11.15 -14.98
N ASP A 154 -21.94 9.96 -15.01
CA ASP A 154 -22.92 9.58 -16.04
C ASP A 154 -24.29 10.30 -15.88
N ASN A 155 -24.38 11.31 -15.01
CA ASN A 155 -25.55 12.18 -14.95
C ASN A 155 -25.43 13.34 -15.94
N ASN A 156 -25.51 13.04 -17.23
CA ASN A 156 -26.07 14.00 -18.15
C ASN A 156 -27.57 14.12 -17.81
N PHE A 157 -27.92 15.15 -17.07
CA PHE A 157 -29.30 15.59 -16.95
C PHE A 157 -29.71 16.08 -18.35
N GLU A 158 -30.58 15.31 -19.01
CA GLU A 158 -31.45 15.82 -20.05
C GLU A 158 -32.53 16.73 -19.44
#